data_8a623786383f6d4bcb28105d1e1b565d
#
_entry.id   8a623786383f6d4bcb28105d1e1b565d
#
_cell.length_a   1.000
_cell.length_b   1.000
_cell.length_c   1.000
_cell.angle_alpha   90.00
_cell.angle_beta   90.00
_cell.angle_gamma   90.00
#
_symmetry.space_group_name_H-M   'P 1'
#
loop_
_entity.id
_entity.type
_entity.pdbx_description
1 polymer ?
#
loop_
_entity_poly.entity_id
_entity_poly.type
_entity_poly.pdbx_seq_one_letter_code
_entity_poly.pdbx_strand_id
1 'polypeptide(L)'
;FVEAVAGTARVAFERDPVVLPSMQGSGPLYLFAEVLGQPTVLAGVSRRDSRYHAPDENLRIDDYLRGIFHVALLMINFVPMMRWGVMPYR
;
A
#
# COMPACT_ATOMS: atom_id res chain seq x y z
N PHE A 1 -1.94 -5.40 10.28
CA PHE A 1 -1.10 -4.76 9.28
C PHE A 1 -1.91 -4.10 8.16
N VAL A 2 -3.00 -4.71 7.72
CA VAL A 2 -3.90 -4.11 6.72
C VAL A 2 -4.42 -2.75 7.18
N GLU A 3 -4.81 -2.65 8.45
CA GLU A 3 -5.31 -1.38 9.01
C GLU A 3 -4.22 -0.31 9.02
N ALA A 4 -2.97 -0.69 9.27
CA ALA A 4 -1.86 0.25 9.23
C ALA A 4 -1.66 0.78 7.82
N VAL A 5 -1.69 -0.09 6.82
CA VAL A 5 -1.53 0.30 5.42
C VAL A 5 -2.71 1.17 4.97
N ALA A 6 -3.93 0.78 5.33
CA ALA A 6 -5.12 1.55 4.99
C ALA A 6 -5.13 2.93 5.65
N GLY A 7 -4.73 3.00 6.92
CA GLY A 7 -4.68 4.27 7.65
C GLY A 7 -3.66 5.25 7.05
N THR A 8 -2.48 4.77 6.72
CA THR A 8 -1.45 5.61 6.10
C THR A 8 -1.85 6.02 4.68
N ALA A 9 -2.52 5.12 3.96
CA ALA A 9 -3.03 5.44 2.63
C ALA A 9 -4.08 6.57 2.68
N ARG A 10 -4.96 6.53 3.67
CA ARG A 10 -5.97 7.57 3.86
C ARG A 10 -5.33 8.94 4.03
N VAL A 11 -4.25 9.02 4.79
CA VAL A 11 -3.52 10.28 4.98
C VAL A 11 -2.82 10.69 3.70
N ALA A 12 -2.12 9.77 3.05
CA ALA A 12 -1.30 10.10 1.88
C ALA A 12 -2.14 10.50 0.66
N PHE A 13 -3.28 9.83 0.44
CA PHE A 13 -4.13 10.06 -0.73
C PHE A 13 -5.35 10.93 -0.43
N GLU A 14 -5.55 11.32 0.83
CA GLU A 14 -6.65 12.18 1.27
C GLU A 14 -8.03 11.65 0.88
N ARG A 15 -8.16 10.31 0.85
CA ARG A 15 -9.42 9.63 0.58
C ARG A 15 -9.37 8.25 1.22
N ASP A 16 -10.54 7.64 1.39
CA ASP A 16 -10.63 6.29 1.92
C ASP A 16 -10.08 5.28 0.91
N PRO A 17 -9.19 4.38 1.34
CA PRO A 17 -8.69 3.35 0.46
C PRO A 17 -9.74 2.27 0.22
N VAL A 18 -9.64 1.63 -0.94
CA VAL A 18 -10.42 0.43 -1.22
C VAL A 18 -9.53 -0.76 -0.90
N VAL A 19 -9.99 -1.61 0.00
CA VAL A 19 -9.27 -2.81 0.41
C VAL A 19 -9.90 -4.01 -0.29
N LEU A 20 -9.12 -4.66 -1.14
CA LEU A 20 -9.57 -5.84 -1.88
C LEU A 20 -8.95 -7.07 -1.22
N PRO A 21 -9.78 -8.07 -0.83
CA PRO A 21 -9.24 -9.30 -0.27
C PRO A 21 -8.46 -10.13 -1.29
N SER A 22 -8.73 -9.91 -2.58
CA SER A 22 -8.04 -10.57 -3.67
C SER A 22 -8.04 -9.66 -4.89
N MET A 23 -7.04 -9.79 -5.72
CA MET A 23 -6.97 -9.02 -6.96
C MET A 23 -6.50 -9.90 -8.10
N GLN A 24 -6.79 -9.47 -9.32
CA GLN A 24 -6.28 -10.12 -10.52
C GLN A 24 -4.83 -9.76 -10.70
N GLY A 25 -4.01 -10.75 -10.92
CA GLY A 25 -2.58 -10.58 -11.08
C GLY A 25 -1.81 -11.47 -10.12
N SER A 26 -0.53 -11.54 -10.31
CA SER A 26 0.35 -12.37 -9.49
C SER A 26 1.66 -11.65 -9.23
N GLY A 27 2.32 -12.11 -8.17
CA GLY A 27 3.63 -11.61 -7.81
C GLY A 27 4.26 -12.56 -6.81
N PRO A 28 5.48 -12.31 -6.38
CA PRO A 28 6.20 -13.20 -5.48
C PRO A 28 5.77 -13.07 -4.02
N LEU A 29 4.48 -12.83 -3.78
CA LEU A 29 3.96 -12.56 -2.43
C LEU A 29 4.13 -13.74 -1.49
N TYR A 30 4.08 -14.97 -2.02
CA TYR A 30 4.22 -16.15 -1.18
C TYR A 30 5.58 -16.20 -0.49
N LEU A 31 6.61 -15.61 -1.09
CA LEU A 31 7.94 -15.57 -0.48
C LEU A 31 7.92 -14.78 0.83
N PHE A 32 7.16 -13.71 0.87
CA PHE A 32 7.06 -12.88 2.07
C PHE A 32 6.03 -13.44 3.05
N ALA A 33 4.89 -13.88 2.56
CA ALA A 33 3.79 -14.32 3.42
C ALA A 33 4.00 -15.74 3.97
N GLU A 34 4.40 -16.67 3.13
CA GLU A 34 4.51 -18.08 3.53
C GLU A 34 5.93 -18.47 3.95
N VAL A 35 6.92 -18.13 3.14
CA VAL A 35 8.30 -18.53 3.43
C VAL A 35 8.87 -17.73 4.59
N LEU A 36 8.71 -16.40 4.58
CA LEU A 36 9.22 -15.54 5.65
C LEU A 36 8.23 -15.36 6.81
N GLY A 37 6.98 -15.77 6.62
CA GLY A 37 5.95 -15.63 7.65
C GLY A 37 5.61 -14.19 8.00
N GLN A 38 5.74 -13.27 7.04
CA GLN A 38 5.49 -11.85 7.29
C GLN A 38 4.11 -11.44 6.78
N PRO A 39 3.40 -10.57 7.51
CA PRO A 39 2.18 -9.97 6.98
C PRO A 39 2.52 -9.17 5.72
N THR A 40 1.72 -9.36 4.67
CA THR A 40 2.03 -8.82 3.37
C THR A 40 0.78 -8.18 2.76
N VAL A 41 0.94 -6.95 2.27
CA VAL A 41 -0.12 -6.20 1.61
C VAL A 41 0.45 -5.61 0.34
N LEU A 42 -0.31 -5.69 -0.74
CA LEU A 42 -0.01 -4.97 -1.96
C LEU A 42 -0.62 -3.57 -1.88
N ALA A 43 0.20 -2.58 -2.14
CA ALA A 43 -0.26 -1.20 -2.26
C ALA A 43 0.30 -0.63 -3.56
N GLY A 44 -0.52 0.11 -4.29
CA GLY A 44 -0.12 0.61 -5.59
C GLY A 44 -0.61 2.03 -5.83
N VAL A 45 -0.16 2.60 -6.92
CA VAL A 45 -0.45 3.97 -7.32
C VAL A 45 -1.13 4.05 -8.68
N SER A 46 -1.39 2.92 -9.31
CA SER A 46 -2.04 2.90 -10.61
C SER A 46 -3.54 3.12 -10.49
N ARG A 47 -4.12 3.64 -11.55
CA ARG A 47 -5.56 3.84 -11.66
C ARG A 47 -6.13 2.93 -12.74
N ARG A 48 -7.45 2.93 -12.86
CA ARG A 48 -8.14 2.14 -13.88
C ARG A 48 -7.64 2.45 -15.30
N ASP A 49 -7.28 3.70 -15.56
CA ASP A 49 -6.81 4.17 -16.86
C ASP A 49 -5.29 4.14 -17.03
N SER A 50 -4.56 3.50 -16.13
CA SER A 50 -3.10 3.39 -16.21
C SER A 50 -2.64 2.44 -17.31
N ARG A 51 -3.50 1.57 -17.81
CA ARG A 51 -3.25 0.71 -18.97
C ARG A 51 -2.04 -0.21 -18.81
N TYR A 52 -1.87 -0.79 -17.62
CA TYR A 52 -0.72 -1.68 -17.41
C TYR A 52 -0.86 -2.95 -18.26
N HIS A 53 0.29 -3.46 -18.73
CA HIS A 53 0.42 -4.55 -19.70
C HIS A 53 -0.16 -4.19 -21.06
N ALA A 54 -0.28 -2.91 -21.39
CA ALA A 54 -0.86 -2.41 -22.63
C ALA A 54 -0.04 -1.25 -23.18
N PRO A 55 -0.21 -0.90 -24.47
CA PRO A 55 0.42 0.30 -25.02
C PRO A 55 -0.01 1.55 -24.24
N ASP A 56 0.91 2.51 -24.13
CA ASP A 56 0.70 3.77 -23.44
C ASP A 56 0.43 3.56 -21.92
N GLU A 57 1.05 2.55 -21.34
CA GLU A 57 1.03 2.39 -19.89
C GLU A 57 1.52 3.67 -19.24
N ASN A 58 0.79 4.12 -18.21
CA ASN A 58 1.04 5.43 -17.65
C ASN A 58 0.74 5.46 -16.17
N LEU A 59 1.19 6.53 -15.54
CA LEU A 59 1.04 6.75 -14.12
C LEU A 59 0.94 8.26 -13.91
N ARG A 60 0.04 8.69 -13.04
CA ARG A 60 -0.07 10.11 -12.69
C ARG A 60 1.06 10.49 -11.75
N ILE A 61 1.70 11.62 -12.02
CA ILE A 61 2.82 12.11 -11.20
C ILE A 61 2.36 12.34 -9.77
N ASP A 62 1.19 12.93 -9.57
CA ASP A 62 0.64 13.15 -8.23
C ASP A 62 0.47 11.85 -7.47
N ASP A 63 -0.05 10.81 -8.11
CA ASP A 63 -0.23 9.52 -7.47
C ASP A 63 1.10 8.88 -7.12
N TYR A 64 2.10 9.04 -7.98
CA TYR A 64 3.44 8.55 -7.71
C TYR A 64 4.04 9.20 -6.47
N LEU A 65 3.93 10.53 -6.38
CA LEU A 65 4.43 11.27 -5.23
C LEU A 65 3.68 10.91 -3.95
N ARG A 66 2.36 10.74 -4.03
CA ARG A 66 1.55 10.30 -2.90
C ARG A 66 1.92 8.88 -2.48
N GLY A 67 2.27 8.02 -3.43
CA GLY A 67 2.75 6.67 -3.13
C GLY A 67 4.06 6.68 -2.36
N ILE A 68 4.99 7.56 -2.73
CA ILE A 68 6.24 7.74 -2.01
C ILE A 68 5.96 8.19 -0.57
N PHE A 69 5.08 9.17 -0.40
CA PHE A 69 4.66 9.67 0.90
C PHE A 69 3.99 8.57 1.72
N HIS A 70 3.14 7.77 1.10
CA HIS A 70 2.48 6.63 1.75
C HIS A 70 3.50 5.65 2.35
N VAL A 71 4.49 5.25 1.56
CA VAL A 71 5.52 4.32 2.03
C VAL A 71 6.32 4.92 3.18
N ALA A 72 6.68 6.21 3.07
CA ALA A 72 7.40 6.90 4.13
C ALA A 72 6.59 6.96 5.42
N LEU A 73 5.31 7.30 5.34
CA LEU A 73 4.42 7.32 6.49
C LEU A 73 4.33 5.94 7.14
N LEU A 74 4.19 4.91 6.33
CA LEU A 74 4.08 3.54 6.83
C LEU A 74 5.34 3.15 7.59
N MET A 75 6.50 3.44 7.04
CA MET A 75 7.77 3.13 7.69
C MET A 75 7.93 3.87 9.02
N ILE A 76 7.58 5.15 9.05
CA ILE A 76 7.74 5.98 10.26
C ILE A 76 6.78 5.53 11.36
N ASN A 77 5.56 5.14 10.99
CA ASN A 77 4.52 4.86 11.97
C ASN A 77 4.43 3.39 12.37
N PHE A 78 4.94 2.49 11.55
CA PHE A 78 4.80 1.05 11.81
C PHE A 78 5.57 0.60 13.06
N VAL A 79 6.78 1.09 13.28
CA VAL A 79 7.59 0.69 14.44
C VAL A 79 6.94 1.07 15.76
N PRO A 80 6.47 2.31 15.95
CA PRO A 80 5.69 2.64 17.16
C PRO A 80 4.44 1.78 17.32
N MET A 81 3.72 1.54 16.23
CA MET A 81 2.52 0.71 16.25
C MET A 81 2.83 -0.71 16.72
N MET A 82 3.91 -1.31 16.24
CA MET A 82 4.33 -2.66 16.65
C MET A 82 4.71 -2.70 18.13
N ARG A 83 5.43 -1.69 18.61
CA ARG A 83 5.95 -1.67 19.99
C ARG A 83 4.84 -1.42 21.00
N TRP A 84 3.87 -0.58 20.68
CA TRP A 84 2.85 -0.13 21.61
C TRP A 84 1.48 -0.71 21.33
N GLY A 85 1.31 -1.40 20.19
CA GLY A 85 0.03 -1.94 19.77
C GLY A 85 -1.01 -0.88 19.42
N VAL A 86 -0.57 0.34 19.13
CA VAL A 86 -1.45 1.48 18.87
C VAL A 86 -0.97 2.21 17.62
N MET A 87 -1.92 2.59 16.78
CA MET A 87 -1.63 3.47 15.65
C MET A 87 -1.30 4.87 16.17
N PRO A 88 -0.17 5.46 15.76
CA PRO A 88 0.22 6.79 16.26
C PRO A 88 -0.63 7.92 15.69
N TYR A 89 -1.48 7.66 14.70
CA TYR A 89 -2.44 8.63 14.17
C TYR A 89 -3.67 7.90 13.64
N ARG A 90 -4.71 8.62 13.44
CA ARG A 90 -5.97 8.08 12.94
C ARG A 90 -6.61 9.03 11.93
#